data_9998e9ecbf3e8542dd5348e139452aa4
#
_entry.id   9998e9ecbf3e8542dd5348e139452aa4
#
_cell.length_a   1.000
_cell.length_b   1.000
_cell.length_c   1.000
_cell.angle_alpha   90.00
_cell.angle_beta   90.00
_cell.angle_gamma   90.00
#
_symmetry.space_group_name_H-M   'P 1'
#
loop_
_entity.id
_entity.type
_entity.pdbx_description
1 polymer ?
#
loop_
_entity_poly.entity_id
_entity_poly.type
_entity_poly.pdbx_seq_one_letter_code
_entity_poly.pdbx_strand_id
1 'polypeptide(L)'
;GETGRIRDAHAAYFLDLAQAGDAALRGGGQERWLRRLDAARDDLHAALRHADTATGLRLVAALAFYWWLRGLRGEGAALARRLVDRLDGPPDGLAEEYALALLIATLAGGGDRSEVDAASRILWTMARPPRHPFLLYLSGMASGPPSPQDAAALHEQAVRDRLLGADPWSRALGLLGTAMVSLLHNRHTQARAELDGALAGFRALDDRWGMIVTLSTHAEAAYRTGDVASAAAPMAEALELAEQLGSTLDLAELLRTRADGRLAAGDLTGAAEDFGRVRRIAGPAGAPELVAAAYLGLGEIARRDGDPQRARTLCERAVALCPSGWFGADVVRLAALVTLGQLAEATGDPATARAHYRQVLTAGVGVWDVPVVAAAADGLAGPLLRDGDPESAARLLGAAAALLAGTGAADAPARTPTAVTLREHLGERAFATAYARGANLPRQRALALVDGR
;
A
#
# COMPACT_ATOMS: atom_id res chain seq x y z
N GLY A 1 43.11 8.18 14.65
CA GLY A 1 43.29 8.85 15.94
C GLY A 1 42.39 8.29 17.00
N GLU A 2 42.52 8.66 18.26
CA GLU A 2 41.74 8.17 19.42
C GLU A 2 40.21 8.40 19.20
N THR A 3 39.83 9.56 18.74
CA THR A 3 38.44 9.91 18.43
C THR A 3 37.82 8.95 17.35
N GLY A 4 38.60 8.50 16.35
CA GLY A 4 38.14 7.54 15.38
C GLY A 4 37.85 6.20 16.03
N ARG A 5 38.79 5.66 16.82
CA ARG A 5 38.59 4.36 17.52
C ARG A 5 37.40 4.37 18.46
N ILE A 6 37.15 5.50 19.17
CA ILE A 6 35.98 5.63 20.05
C ILE A 6 34.70 5.58 19.23
N ARG A 7 34.63 6.30 18.10
CA ARG A 7 33.46 6.28 17.20
C ARG A 7 33.19 4.88 16.59
N ASP A 8 34.25 4.18 16.17
CA ASP A 8 34.12 2.81 15.63
C ASP A 8 33.62 1.85 16.69
N ALA A 9 34.14 1.92 17.92
CA ALA A 9 33.68 1.11 19.04
C ALA A 9 32.23 1.42 19.43
N HIS A 10 31.85 2.69 19.42
CA HIS A 10 30.48 3.14 19.65
C HIS A 10 29.54 2.59 18.57
N ALA A 11 29.90 2.72 17.29
CA ALA A 11 29.10 2.21 16.19
C ALA A 11 28.94 0.67 16.24
N ALA A 12 30.02 -0.06 16.58
CA ALA A 12 29.97 -1.51 16.74
C ALA A 12 29.03 -1.94 17.87
N TYR A 13 29.14 -1.28 19.06
CA TYR A 13 28.27 -1.58 20.19
C TYR A 13 26.77 -1.36 19.88
N PHE A 14 26.45 -0.24 19.21
CA PHE A 14 25.05 0.06 18.87
C PHE A 14 24.56 -0.77 17.68
N LEU A 15 25.42 -1.26 16.79
CA LEU A 15 25.07 -2.25 15.79
C LEU A 15 24.67 -3.57 16.44
N ASP A 16 25.45 -4.08 17.39
CA ASP A 16 25.11 -5.30 18.13
C ASP A 16 23.78 -5.16 18.87
N LEU A 17 23.54 -4.00 19.51
CA LEU A 17 22.28 -3.72 20.17
C LEU A 17 21.10 -3.70 19.19
N ALA A 18 21.23 -3.05 18.02
CA ALA A 18 20.20 -2.96 17.01
C ALA A 18 19.88 -4.34 16.41
N GLN A 19 20.90 -5.16 16.11
CA GLN A 19 20.71 -6.51 15.57
C GLN A 19 20.04 -7.45 16.58
N ALA A 20 20.42 -7.38 17.85
CA ALA A 20 19.73 -8.13 18.92
C ALA A 20 18.27 -7.66 19.05
N GLY A 21 18.03 -6.36 18.90
CA GLY A 21 16.69 -5.77 18.89
C GLY A 21 15.85 -6.26 17.71
N ASP A 22 16.38 -6.22 16.49
CA ASP A 22 15.68 -6.68 15.29
C ASP A 22 15.16 -8.12 15.44
N ALA A 23 16.02 -9.03 15.90
CA ALA A 23 15.62 -10.42 16.13
C ALA A 23 14.52 -10.55 17.19
N ALA A 24 14.63 -9.79 18.30
CA ALA A 24 13.70 -9.89 19.42
C ALA A 24 12.37 -9.14 19.20
N LEU A 25 12.32 -8.22 18.25
CA LEU A 25 11.09 -7.54 17.85
C LEU A 25 10.15 -8.45 17.02
N ARG A 26 10.58 -9.61 16.62
CA ARG A 26 9.79 -10.62 15.90
C ARG A 26 9.28 -11.72 16.84
N GLY A 27 8.55 -11.31 17.89
CA GLY A 27 7.97 -12.23 18.88
C GLY A 27 7.69 -11.56 20.21
N GLY A 28 7.47 -12.32 21.27
CA GLY A 28 7.04 -11.85 22.61
C GLY A 28 7.96 -10.87 23.34
N GLY A 29 9.13 -10.57 22.75
CA GLY A 29 10.07 -9.59 23.28
C GLY A 29 9.78 -8.13 22.93
N GLN A 30 8.77 -7.84 22.10
CA GLN A 30 8.54 -6.54 21.47
C GLN A 30 8.55 -5.37 22.45
N GLU A 31 7.70 -5.35 23.47
CA GLU A 31 7.59 -4.22 24.39
C GLU A 31 8.89 -3.92 25.11
N ARG A 32 9.57 -4.97 25.60
CA ARG A 32 10.83 -4.81 26.32
C ARG A 32 11.91 -4.21 25.43
N TRP A 33 12.01 -4.72 24.19
CA TRP A 33 13.04 -4.26 23.27
C TRP A 33 12.72 -2.90 22.68
N LEU A 34 11.46 -2.58 22.44
CA LEU A 34 11.05 -1.23 22.05
C LEU A 34 11.47 -0.22 23.10
N ARG A 35 11.18 -0.46 24.40
CA ARG A 35 11.64 0.44 25.47
C ARG A 35 13.16 0.56 25.54
N ARG A 36 13.90 -0.53 25.29
CA ARG A 36 15.36 -0.51 25.29
C ARG A 36 15.95 0.29 24.13
N LEU A 37 15.37 0.14 22.93
CA LEU A 37 15.77 0.89 21.74
C LEU A 37 15.36 2.37 21.86
N ASP A 38 14.20 2.67 22.43
CA ASP A 38 13.76 4.03 22.72
C ASP A 38 14.75 4.75 23.64
N ALA A 39 15.20 4.07 24.69
CA ALA A 39 16.20 4.65 25.63
C ALA A 39 17.57 4.88 24.97
N ALA A 40 17.90 4.14 23.92
CA ALA A 40 19.17 4.24 23.18
C ALA A 40 19.05 5.03 21.85
N ARG A 41 17.88 5.62 21.56
CA ARG A 41 17.56 6.20 20.24
C ARG A 41 18.58 7.23 19.76
N ASP A 42 18.94 8.18 20.60
CA ASP A 42 19.86 9.26 20.22
C ASP A 42 21.28 8.73 19.94
N ASP A 43 21.71 7.74 20.69
CA ASP A 43 22.99 7.06 20.49
C ASP A 43 22.99 6.19 19.22
N LEU A 44 21.90 5.46 18.95
CA LEU A 44 21.71 4.69 17.71
C LEU A 44 21.77 5.62 16.49
N HIS A 45 21.11 6.77 16.56
CA HIS A 45 21.17 7.77 15.48
C HIS A 45 22.55 8.44 15.39
N ALA A 46 23.25 8.63 16.51
CA ALA A 46 24.64 9.14 16.50
C ALA A 46 25.59 8.10 15.90
N ALA A 47 25.46 6.84 16.27
CA ALA A 47 26.21 5.74 15.69
C ALA A 47 26.05 5.70 14.17
N LEU A 48 24.80 5.77 13.67
CA LEU A 48 24.49 5.75 12.24
C LEU A 48 25.08 6.96 11.48
N ARG A 49 25.07 8.16 12.09
CA ARG A 49 25.65 9.37 11.47
C ARG A 49 27.17 9.30 11.28
N HIS A 50 27.86 8.55 12.12
CA HIS A 50 29.32 8.48 12.17
C HIS A 50 29.91 7.16 11.69
N ALA A 51 29.08 6.15 11.43
CA ALA A 51 29.48 4.85 10.92
C ALA A 51 30.07 4.92 9.51
N ASP A 52 30.97 3.99 9.18
CA ASP A 52 31.31 3.70 7.81
C ASP A 52 30.09 3.15 7.04
N THR A 53 30.20 3.11 5.73
CA THR A 53 29.09 2.70 4.86
C THR A 53 28.54 1.30 5.19
N ALA A 54 29.40 0.33 5.44
CA ALA A 54 28.98 -1.04 5.70
C ALA A 54 28.25 -1.17 7.04
N THR A 55 28.80 -0.57 8.09
CA THR A 55 28.20 -0.49 9.43
C THR A 55 26.89 0.31 9.37
N GLY A 56 26.85 1.41 8.63
CA GLY A 56 25.66 2.23 8.43
C GLY A 56 24.52 1.47 7.78
N LEU A 57 24.77 0.73 6.69
CA LEU A 57 23.76 -0.11 6.03
C LEU A 57 23.22 -1.21 6.96
N ARG A 58 24.09 -1.87 7.73
CA ARG A 58 23.67 -2.87 8.72
C ARG A 58 22.83 -2.27 9.84
N LEU A 59 23.16 -1.06 10.31
CA LEU A 59 22.36 -0.34 11.29
C LEU A 59 20.98 0.04 10.74
N VAL A 60 20.88 0.57 9.50
CA VAL A 60 19.61 0.88 8.85
C VAL A 60 18.75 -0.37 8.76
N ALA A 61 19.32 -1.50 8.31
CA ALA A 61 18.60 -2.74 8.19
C ALA A 61 18.08 -3.25 9.53
N ALA A 62 18.90 -3.22 10.58
CA ALA A 62 18.53 -3.67 11.92
C ALA A 62 17.52 -2.73 12.62
N LEU A 63 17.48 -1.45 12.25
CA LEU A 63 16.55 -0.47 12.82
C LEU A 63 15.26 -0.31 12.02
N ALA A 64 15.16 -0.89 10.83
CA ALA A 64 14.02 -0.72 9.92
C ALA A 64 12.69 -1.06 10.59
N PHE A 65 12.60 -2.21 11.25
CA PHE A 65 11.38 -2.63 11.94
C PHE A 65 11.09 -1.81 13.20
N TYR A 66 12.11 -1.41 13.96
CA TYR A 66 11.97 -0.51 15.10
C TYR A 66 11.38 0.84 14.70
N TRP A 67 11.91 1.47 13.63
CA TRP A 67 11.38 2.74 13.12
C TRP A 67 9.94 2.62 12.63
N TRP A 68 9.59 1.48 12.04
CA TRP A 68 8.21 1.20 11.64
C TRP A 68 7.28 1.19 12.85
N LEU A 69 7.59 0.37 13.87
CA LEU A 69 6.77 0.20 15.06
C LEU A 69 6.62 1.50 15.87
N ARG A 70 7.64 2.36 15.87
CA ARG A 70 7.61 3.65 16.60
C ARG A 70 7.13 4.84 15.77
N GLY A 71 6.75 4.65 14.51
CA GLY A 71 6.33 5.75 13.65
C GLY A 71 7.46 6.74 13.35
N LEU A 72 8.71 6.28 13.34
CA LEU A 72 9.90 7.10 13.10
C LEU A 72 10.32 7.07 11.63
N ARG A 73 9.35 6.89 10.71
CA ARG A 73 9.63 6.76 9.26
C ARG A 73 10.41 7.94 8.70
N GLY A 74 10.03 9.17 9.03
CA GLY A 74 10.70 10.36 8.54
C GLY A 74 12.17 10.44 8.98
N GLU A 75 12.46 10.09 10.23
CA GLU A 75 13.83 10.07 10.77
C GLU A 75 14.66 8.96 10.12
N GLY A 76 14.11 7.75 10.06
CA GLY A 76 14.74 6.61 9.40
C GLY A 76 15.02 6.88 7.93
N ALA A 77 14.05 7.46 7.19
CA ALA A 77 14.19 7.81 5.79
C ALA A 77 15.31 8.84 5.56
N ALA A 78 15.39 9.89 6.38
CA ALA A 78 16.43 10.89 6.27
C ALA A 78 17.84 10.31 6.52
N LEU A 79 17.96 9.37 7.45
CA LEU A 79 19.23 8.70 7.75
C LEU A 79 19.63 7.72 6.64
N ALA A 80 18.69 6.91 6.17
CA ALA A 80 18.92 5.97 5.07
C ALA A 80 19.28 6.69 3.77
N ARG A 81 18.58 7.80 3.42
CA ARG A 81 18.85 8.61 2.23
C ARG A 81 20.29 9.09 2.18
N ARG A 82 20.83 9.59 3.30
CA ARG A 82 22.23 10.04 3.37
C ARG A 82 23.25 8.96 3.06
N LEU A 83 22.92 7.70 3.33
CA LEU A 83 23.79 6.57 3.00
C LEU A 83 23.64 6.18 1.54
N VAL A 84 22.41 6.04 1.06
CA VAL A 84 22.10 5.59 -0.30
C VAL A 84 22.64 6.58 -1.34
N ASP A 85 22.50 7.89 -1.11
CA ASP A 85 22.97 8.95 -2.03
C ASP A 85 24.50 8.96 -2.27
N ARG A 86 25.24 8.19 -1.48
CA ARG A 86 26.71 8.05 -1.62
C ARG A 86 27.12 6.79 -2.37
N LEU A 87 26.13 5.99 -2.83
CA LEU A 87 26.36 4.67 -3.40
C LEU A 87 25.78 4.58 -4.81
N ASP A 88 26.57 4.09 -5.73
CA ASP A 88 26.15 3.81 -7.11
C ASP A 88 25.42 2.45 -7.23
N GLY A 89 25.32 1.69 -6.15
CA GLY A 89 24.70 0.37 -6.08
C GLY A 89 25.02 -0.38 -4.80
N PRO A 90 24.58 -1.65 -4.68
CA PRO A 90 24.82 -2.44 -3.49
C PRO A 90 26.32 -2.79 -3.33
N PRO A 91 26.93 -2.47 -2.16
CA PRO A 91 28.28 -2.94 -1.86
C PRO A 91 28.34 -4.46 -1.76
N ASP A 92 29.51 -5.04 -2.00
CA ASP A 92 29.73 -6.50 -1.95
C ASP A 92 29.25 -7.10 -0.63
N GLY A 93 28.40 -8.11 -0.71
CA GLY A 93 27.84 -8.83 0.44
C GLY A 93 26.79 -8.06 1.27
N LEU A 94 26.38 -6.86 0.85
CA LEU A 94 25.40 -5.99 1.55
C LEU A 94 24.17 -5.67 0.71
N ALA A 95 23.85 -6.51 -0.28
CA ALA A 95 22.72 -6.27 -1.18
C ALA A 95 21.37 -6.21 -0.43
N GLU A 96 21.19 -7.05 0.59
CA GLU A 96 19.98 -7.08 1.42
C GLU A 96 19.82 -5.80 2.25
N GLU A 97 20.87 -5.37 2.92
CA GLU A 97 20.90 -4.15 3.73
C GLU A 97 20.72 -2.91 2.86
N TYR A 98 21.29 -2.92 1.65
CA TYR A 98 21.10 -1.86 0.66
C TYR A 98 19.65 -1.79 0.16
N ALA A 99 19.01 -2.94 -0.12
CA ALA A 99 17.60 -3.00 -0.52
C ALA A 99 16.68 -2.43 0.59
N LEU A 100 16.94 -2.78 1.86
CA LEU A 100 16.21 -2.18 2.98
C LEU A 100 16.45 -0.67 3.08
N ALA A 101 17.69 -0.22 2.92
CA ALA A 101 18.01 1.21 2.96
C ALA A 101 17.31 1.99 1.84
N LEU A 102 17.21 1.44 0.62
CA LEU A 102 16.43 2.03 -0.48
C LEU A 102 14.96 2.16 -0.08
N LEU A 103 14.33 1.08 0.39
CA LEU A 103 12.91 1.09 0.77
C LEU A 103 12.65 2.05 1.93
N ILE A 104 13.48 2.07 2.97
CA ILE A 104 13.36 3.01 4.08
C ILE A 104 13.51 4.45 3.60
N ALA A 105 14.47 4.73 2.72
CA ALA A 105 14.69 6.07 2.17
C ALA A 105 13.48 6.59 1.36
N THR A 106 12.70 5.70 0.74
CA THR A 106 11.51 6.07 -0.04
C THR A 106 10.26 6.32 0.80
N LEU A 107 10.20 5.80 2.03
CA LEU A 107 9.00 5.83 2.90
C LEU A 107 8.45 7.22 3.20
N ALA A 108 9.29 8.25 3.24
CA ALA A 108 8.88 9.62 3.51
C ALA A 108 8.72 10.47 2.23
N GLY A 109 8.57 9.83 1.08
CA GLY A 109 8.39 10.51 -0.21
C GLY A 109 9.68 11.03 -0.84
N GLY A 110 10.85 10.55 -0.39
CA GLY A 110 12.16 11.00 -0.85
C GLY A 110 12.79 10.16 -1.97
N GLY A 111 12.08 9.18 -2.54
CA GLY A 111 12.59 8.30 -3.58
C GLY A 111 11.68 8.21 -4.82
N ASP A 112 12.14 7.50 -5.82
CA ASP A 112 11.39 7.24 -7.02
C ASP A 112 11.08 5.73 -7.21
N ARG A 113 10.26 5.41 -8.20
CA ARG A 113 9.87 4.03 -8.51
C ARG A 113 11.07 3.15 -8.87
N SER A 114 12.14 3.70 -9.45
CA SER A 114 13.31 2.93 -9.86
C SER A 114 14.08 2.34 -8.67
N GLU A 115 14.07 3.03 -7.53
CA GLU A 115 14.66 2.57 -6.27
C GLU A 115 13.87 1.40 -5.68
N VAL A 116 12.53 1.49 -5.68
CA VAL A 116 11.64 0.40 -5.27
C VAL A 116 11.84 -0.83 -6.16
N ASP A 117 11.92 -0.62 -7.48
CA ASP A 117 12.14 -1.70 -8.44
C ASP A 117 13.55 -2.34 -8.27
N ALA A 118 14.57 -1.53 -7.91
CA ALA A 118 15.91 -2.03 -7.61
C ALA A 118 15.91 -2.91 -6.33
N ALA A 119 15.26 -2.46 -5.26
CA ALA A 119 15.12 -3.24 -4.03
C ALA A 119 14.36 -4.56 -4.26
N SER A 120 13.28 -4.51 -5.03
CA SER A 120 12.50 -5.69 -5.41
C SER A 120 13.31 -6.69 -6.22
N ARG A 121 14.09 -6.23 -7.22
CA ARG A 121 14.99 -7.12 -7.97
C ARG A 121 15.99 -7.81 -7.07
N ILE A 122 16.60 -7.11 -6.12
CA ILE A 122 17.51 -7.70 -5.14
C ILE A 122 16.80 -8.82 -4.38
N LEU A 123 15.63 -8.55 -3.81
CA LEU A 123 14.86 -9.55 -3.06
C LEU A 123 14.56 -10.80 -3.91
N TRP A 124 14.04 -10.61 -5.13
CA TRP A 124 13.68 -11.73 -6.01
C TRP A 124 14.86 -12.55 -6.51
N THR A 125 16.07 -11.98 -6.55
CA THR A 125 17.29 -12.68 -6.97
C THR A 125 18.09 -13.29 -5.81
N MET A 126 17.67 -13.09 -4.55
CA MET A 126 18.36 -13.69 -3.39
C MET A 126 18.32 -15.22 -3.44
N ALA A 127 19.47 -15.86 -3.22
CA ALA A 127 19.59 -17.32 -3.20
C ALA A 127 19.22 -17.95 -1.85
N ARG A 128 18.97 -17.15 -0.82
CA ARG A 128 18.63 -17.55 0.56
C ARG A 128 17.52 -16.66 1.13
N PRO A 129 16.84 -17.09 2.20
CA PRO A 129 15.91 -16.22 2.92
C PRO A 129 16.60 -14.96 3.43
N PRO A 130 15.89 -13.81 3.47
CA PRO A 130 16.40 -12.59 4.09
C PRO A 130 16.77 -12.80 5.56
N ARG A 131 17.89 -12.22 5.99
CA ARG A 131 18.27 -12.13 7.41
C ARG A 131 17.36 -11.17 8.16
N HIS A 132 16.84 -10.17 7.43
CA HIS A 132 15.88 -9.18 7.89
C HIS A 132 14.53 -9.41 7.20
N PRO A 133 13.69 -10.34 7.69
CA PRO A 133 12.44 -10.72 7.00
C PRO A 133 11.45 -9.57 6.81
N PHE A 134 11.60 -8.47 7.55
CA PHE A 134 10.81 -7.26 7.35
C PHE A 134 10.97 -6.66 5.94
N LEU A 135 12.07 -6.98 5.23
CA LEU A 135 12.26 -6.66 3.82
C LEU A 135 11.11 -7.19 2.93
N LEU A 136 10.58 -8.39 3.23
CA LEU A 136 9.45 -8.97 2.49
C LEU A 136 8.21 -8.09 2.59
N TYR A 137 7.89 -7.64 3.80
CA TYR A 137 6.74 -6.77 4.05
C TYR A 137 6.91 -5.40 3.38
N LEU A 138 8.05 -4.74 3.59
CA LEU A 138 8.31 -3.43 3.01
C LEU A 138 8.33 -3.46 1.48
N SER A 139 8.90 -4.50 0.88
CA SER A 139 8.91 -4.66 -0.58
C SER A 139 7.48 -4.79 -1.12
N GLY A 140 6.62 -5.60 -0.49
CA GLY A 140 5.21 -5.72 -0.87
C GLY A 140 4.44 -4.40 -0.74
N MET A 141 4.65 -3.68 0.35
CA MET A 141 4.01 -2.38 0.59
C MET A 141 4.45 -1.30 -0.40
N ALA A 142 5.73 -1.31 -0.80
CA ALA A 142 6.28 -0.33 -1.73
C ALA A 142 5.94 -0.64 -3.20
N SER A 143 6.08 -1.91 -3.59
CA SER A 143 5.89 -2.34 -4.98
C SER A 143 4.42 -2.55 -5.34
N GLY A 144 3.59 -2.83 -4.33
CA GLY A 144 2.23 -3.32 -4.52
C GLY A 144 2.19 -4.82 -4.82
N PRO A 145 1.04 -5.33 -5.27
CA PRO A 145 0.85 -6.74 -5.56
C PRO A 145 1.84 -7.26 -6.61
N PRO A 146 2.31 -8.50 -6.46
CA PRO A 146 3.21 -9.12 -7.43
C PRO A 146 2.54 -9.25 -8.79
N SER A 147 3.32 -9.32 -9.87
CA SER A 147 2.80 -9.65 -11.19
C SER A 147 2.07 -11.01 -11.16
N PRO A 148 1.16 -11.31 -12.13
CA PRO A 148 0.51 -12.62 -12.18
C PRO A 148 1.50 -13.79 -12.23
N GLN A 149 2.67 -13.60 -12.86
CA GLN A 149 3.75 -14.60 -12.92
C GLN A 149 4.41 -14.76 -11.55
N ASP A 150 4.76 -13.66 -10.89
CA ASP A 150 5.35 -13.69 -9.55
C ASP A 150 4.35 -14.20 -8.51
N ALA A 151 3.07 -13.84 -8.63
CA ALA A 151 2.00 -14.36 -7.78
C ALA A 151 1.84 -15.88 -7.92
N ALA A 152 1.95 -16.42 -9.14
CA ALA A 152 1.97 -17.85 -9.38
C ALA A 152 3.22 -18.51 -8.78
N ALA A 153 4.40 -17.90 -8.95
CA ALA A 153 5.65 -18.38 -8.40
C ALA A 153 5.63 -18.44 -6.86
N LEU A 154 4.96 -17.53 -6.17
CA LEU A 154 4.80 -17.58 -4.70
C LEU A 154 4.04 -18.82 -4.21
N HIS A 155 3.29 -19.49 -5.07
CA HIS A 155 2.66 -20.79 -4.75
C HIS A 155 3.61 -21.98 -4.93
N GLU A 156 4.77 -21.80 -5.56
CA GLU A 156 5.78 -22.85 -5.70
C GLU A 156 6.55 -23.06 -4.40
N GLN A 157 6.68 -24.33 -3.97
CA GLN A 157 7.37 -24.67 -2.72
C GLN A 157 8.82 -24.18 -2.72
N ALA A 158 9.53 -24.34 -3.83
CA ALA A 158 10.92 -23.90 -3.95
C ALA A 158 11.11 -22.38 -3.77
N VAL A 159 10.17 -21.58 -4.29
CA VAL A 159 10.19 -20.12 -4.13
C VAL A 159 9.88 -19.74 -2.68
N ARG A 160 8.89 -20.39 -2.08
CA ARG A 160 8.58 -20.17 -0.65
C ARG A 160 9.75 -20.53 0.25
N ASP A 161 10.37 -21.69 0.05
CA ASP A 161 11.52 -22.13 0.86
C ASP A 161 12.71 -21.18 0.69
N ARG A 162 12.91 -20.65 -0.50
CA ARG A 162 13.96 -19.66 -0.79
C ARG A 162 13.71 -18.31 -0.13
N LEU A 163 12.47 -17.82 -0.12
CA LEU A 163 12.11 -16.51 0.43
C LEU A 163 11.81 -16.54 1.93
N LEU A 164 11.15 -17.59 2.41
CA LEU A 164 10.64 -17.65 3.79
C LEU A 164 11.50 -18.54 4.69
N GLY A 165 12.16 -19.54 4.12
CA GLY A 165 12.97 -20.51 4.87
C GLY A 165 12.17 -21.28 5.92
N ALA A 166 12.84 -21.65 7.02
CA ALA A 166 12.27 -22.35 8.15
C ALA A 166 11.78 -21.43 9.27
N ASP A 167 12.06 -20.12 9.17
CA ASP A 167 11.71 -19.14 10.20
C ASP A 167 10.19 -19.03 10.36
N PRO A 168 9.63 -19.28 11.58
CA PRO A 168 8.19 -19.28 11.80
C PRO A 168 7.55 -17.89 11.55
N TRP A 169 8.26 -16.80 11.86
CA TRP A 169 7.76 -15.44 11.63
C TRP A 169 7.63 -15.15 10.14
N SER A 170 8.65 -15.49 9.35
CA SER A 170 8.63 -15.33 7.89
C SER A 170 7.51 -16.15 7.24
N ARG A 171 7.24 -17.37 7.76
CA ARG A 171 6.13 -18.20 7.27
C ARG A 171 4.77 -17.62 7.56
N ALA A 172 4.55 -17.09 8.77
CA ALA A 172 3.31 -16.39 9.13
C ALA A 172 3.11 -15.15 8.24
N LEU A 173 4.20 -14.38 8.01
CA LEU A 173 4.19 -13.24 7.10
C LEU A 173 3.90 -13.65 5.65
N GLY A 174 4.42 -14.78 5.21
CA GLY A 174 4.15 -15.36 3.88
C GLY A 174 2.67 -15.70 3.69
N LEU A 175 2.02 -16.29 4.71
CA LEU A 175 0.57 -16.55 4.70
C LEU A 175 -0.24 -15.25 4.63
N LEU A 176 0.15 -14.22 5.37
CA LEU A 176 -0.48 -12.90 5.28
C LEU A 176 -0.35 -12.32 3.86
N GLY A 177 0.84 -12.41 3.27
CA GLY A 177 1.08 -11.95 1.90
C GLY A 177 0.23 -12.70 0.86
N THR A 178 0.14 -14.04 0.95
CA THR A 178 -0.71 -14.83 0.04
C THR A 178 -2.20 -14.54 0.26
N ALA A 179 -2.63 -14.28 1.49
CA ALA A 179 -4.00 -13.87 1.79
C ALA A 179 -4.37 -12.55 1.12
N MET A 180 -3.47 -11.54 1.17
CA MET A 180 -3.67 -10.28 0.47
C MET A 180 -3.82 -10.48 -1.05
N VAL A 181 -2.97 -11.32 -1.66
CA VAL A 181 -3.09 -11.71 -3.07
C VAL A 181 -4.41 -12.44 -3.35
N SER A 182 -4.83 -13.34 -2.48
CA SER A 182 -6.11 -14.06 -2.60
C SER A 182 -7.32 -13.10 -2.54
N LEU A 183 -7.28 -12.07 -1.67
CA LEU A 183 -8.31 -11.02 -1.60
C LEU A 183 -8.38 -10.21 -2.88
N LEU A 184 -7.25 -9.85 -3.48
CA LEU A 184 -7.21 -9.14 -4.77
C LEU A 184 -7.85 -9.95 -5.90
N HIS A 185 -7.75 -11.27 -5.85
CA HIS A 185 -8.37 -12.17 -6.82
C HIS A 185 -9.78 -12.64 -6.44
N ASN A 186 -10.42 -12.00 -5.45
CA ASN A 186 -11.75 -12.36 -4.93
C ASN A 186 -11.87 -13.83 -4.44
N ARG A 187 -10.75 -14.44 -4.04
CA ARG A 187 -10.70 -15.81 -3.48
C ARG A 187 -10.92 -15.77 -1.96
N HIS A 188 -12.11 -15.30 -1.54
CA HIS A 188 -12.40 -15.00 -0.15
C HIS A 188 -12.23 -16.18 0.82
N THR A 189 -12.65 -17.40 0.42
CA THR A 189 -12.52 -18.61 1.26
C THR A 189 -11.04 -18.97 1.48
N GLN A 190 -10.23 -18.90 0.44
CA GLN A 190 -8.79 -19.15 0.53
C GLN A 190 -8.10 -18.09 1.37
N ALA A 191 -8.40 -16.81 1.13
CA ALA A 191 -7.85 -15.69 1.90
C ALA A 191 -8.13 -15.83 3.39
N ARG A 192 -9.38 -16.26 3.76
CA ARG A 192 -9.73 -16.48 5.16
C ARG A 192 -8.88 -17.57 5.80
N ALA A 193 -8.71 -18.70 5.14
CA ALA A 193 -7.89 -19.81 5.66
C ALA A 193 -6.41 -19.38 5.81
N GLU A 194 -5.88 -18.60 4.87
CA GLU A 194 -4.52 -18.07 4.92
C GLU A 194 -4.36 -17.05 6.06
N LEU A 195 -5.33 -16.16 6.29
CA LEU A 195 -5.35 -15.22 7.41
C LEU A 195 -5.45 -15.94 8.76
N ASP A 196 -6.31 -16.96 8.88
CA ASP A 196 -6.43 -17.76 10.10
C ASP A 196 -5.11 -18.45 10.42
N GLY A 197 -4.42 -18.99 9.41
CA GLY A 197 -3.08 -19.58 9.54
C GLY A 197 -2.01 -18.56 9.94
N ALA A 198 -2.01 -17.36 9.35
CA ALA A 198 -1.09 -16.29 9.69
C ALA A 198 -1.29 -15.84 11.14
N LEU A 199 -2.55 -15.62 11.57
CA LEU A 199 -2.90 -15.22 12.92
C LEU A 199 -2.48 -16.27 13.95
N ALA A 200 -2.71 -17.56 13.67
CA ALA A 200 -2.26 -18.66 14.53
C ALA A 200 -0.72 -18.67 14.65
N GLY A 201 0.00 -18.43 13.55
CA GLY A 201 1.46 -18.33 13.54
C GLY A 201 1.97 -17.17 14.41
N PHE A 202 1.43 -15.97 14.24
CA PHE A 202 1.84 -14.80 15.03
C PHE A 202 1.43 -14.93 16.51
N ARG A 203 0.27 -15.53 16.83
CA ARG A 203 -0.13 -15.84 18.21
C ARG A 203 0.83 -16.82 18.87
N ALA A 204 1.28 -17.85 18.16
CA ALA A 204 2.25 -18.83 18.68
C ALA A 204 3.62 -18.19 18.99
N LEU A 205 3.96 -17.10 18.34
CA LEU A 205 5.18 -16.33 18.56
C LEU A 205 5.01 -15.19 19.58
N ASP A 206 3.79 -14.95 20.06
CA ASP A 206 3.41 -13.75 20.83
C ASP A 206 3.82 -12.46 20.11
N ASP A 207 3.70 -12.45 18.78
CA ASP A 207 4.03 -11.29 17.93
C ASP A 207 2.81 -10.40 17.74
N ARG A 208 2.74 -9.33 18.55
CA ARG A 208 1.60 -8.40 18.53
C ARG A 208 1.46 -7.67 17.21
N TRP A 209 2.58 -7.26 16.60
CA TRP A 209 2.51 -6.55 15.32
C TRP A 209 1.94 -7.45 14.20
N GLY A 210 2.40 -8.68 14.10
CA GLY A 210 1.86 -9.64 13.13
C GLY A 210 0.37 -9.91 13.36
N MET A 211 -0.06 -9.99 14.63
CA MET A 211 -1.48 -10.10 14.98
C MET A 211 -2.26 -8.86 14.53
N ILE A 212 -1.76 -7.63 14.81
CA ILE A 212 -2.39 -6.36 14.41
C ILE A 212 -2.65 -6.33 12.90
N VAL A 213 -1.61 -6.58 12.09
CA VAL A 213 -1.72 -6.50 10.63
C VAL A 213 -2.68 -7.56 10.09
N THR A 214 -2.63 -8.77 10.64
CA THR A 214 -3.51 -9.87 10.22
C THR A 214 -4.97 -9.59 10.58
N LEU A 215 -5.25 -9.13 11.80
CA LEU A 215 -6.60 -8.77 12.26
C LEU A 215 -7.16 -7.58 11.48
N SER A 216 -6.32 -6.59 11.15
CA SER A 216 -6.69 -5.47 10.27
C SER A 216 -7.13 -5.97 8.89
N THR A 217 -6.38 -6.91 8.30
CA THR A 217 -6.72 -7.49 7.00
C THR A 217 -8.01 -8.31 7.05
N HIS A 218 -8.27 -9.02 8.16
CA HIS A 218 -9.56 -9.69 8.39
C HIS A 218 -10.73 -8.70 8.42
N ALA A 219 -10.58 -7.61 9.19
CA ALA A 219 -11.61 -6.58 9.29
C ALA A 219 -11.86 -5.89 7.93
N GLU A 220 -10.80 -5.54 7.21
CA GLU A 220 -10.91 -4.96 5.87
C GLU A 220 -11.64 -5.87 4.88
N ALA A 221 -11.31 -7.16 4.87
CA ALA A 221 -11.98 -8.14 4.03
C ALA A 221 -13.48 -8.23 4.32
N ALA A 222 -13.87 -8.18 5.60
CA ALA A 222 -15.26 -8.16 6.02
C ALA A 222 -15.98 -6.86 5.63
N TYR A 223 -15.36 -5.68 5.81
CA TYR A 223 -15.94 -4.42 5.37
C TYR A 223 -16.15 -4.37 3.85
N ARG A 224 -15.24 -4.91 3.06
CA ARG A 224 -15.36 -4.97 1.59
C ARG A 224 -16.54 -5.82 1.11
N THR A 225 -16.95 -6.81 1.87
CA THR A 225 -18.14 -7.64 1.59
C THR A 225 -19.41 -7.11 2.25
N GLY A 226 -19.34 -5.98 2.97
CA GLY A 226 -20.46 -5.38 3.70
C GLY A 226 -20.79 -6.08 5.04
N ASP A 227 -19.98 -7.04 5.46
CA ASP A 227 -20.16 -7.77 6.73
C ASP A 227 -19.51 -7.01 7.90
N VAL A 228 -20.12 -5.88 8.25
CA VAL A 228 -19.65 -5.01 9.35
C VAL A 228 -19.60 -5.75 10.69
N ALA A 229 -20.51 -6.69 10.91
CA ALA A 229 -20.59 -7.44 12.15
C ALA A 229 -19.35 -8.33 12.36
N SER A 230 -18.92 -9.03 11.31
CA SER A 230 -17.71 -9.87 11.35
C SER A 230 -16.41 -9.04 11.45
N ALA A 231 -16.41 -7.77 11.07
CA ALA A 231 -15.26 -6.89 11.19
C ALA A 231 -15.04 -6.38 12.63
N ALA A 232 -16.08 -6.32 13.46
CA ALA A 232 -16.05 -5.62 14.75
C ALA A 232 -15.05 -6.22 15.75
N ALA A 233 -15.06 -7.55 15.94
CA ALA A 233 -14.20 -8.20 16.92
C ALA A 233 -12.71 -8.17 16.50
N PRO A 234 -12.31 -8.53 15.24
CA PRO A 234 -10.94 -8.38 14.80
C PRO A 234 -10.42 -6.94 14.89
N MET A 235 -11.24 -5.96 14.54
CA MET A 235 -10.87 -4.54 14.63
C MET A 235 -10.64 -4.09 16.07
N ALA A 236 -11.49 -4.53 17.01
CA ALA A 236 -11.34 -4.18 18.43
C ALA A 236 -10.06 -4.78 19.02
N GLU A 237 -9.78 -6.08 18.77
CA GLU A 237 -8.55 -6.75 19.20
C GLU A 237 -7.31 -6.06 18.62
N ALA A 238 -7.32 -5.71 17.32
CA ALA A 238 -6.20 -5.05 16.66
C ALA A 238 -5.91 -3.66 17.27
N LEU A 239 -6.95 -2.87 17.54
CA LEU A 239 -6.81 -1.54 18.15
C LEU A 239 -6.21 -1.64 19.55
N GLU A 240 -6.67 -2.58 20.38
CA GLU A 240 -6.12 -2.80 21.71
C GLU A 240 -4.65 -3.21 21.67
N LEU A 241 -4.28 -4.14 20.78
CA LEU A 241 -2.89 -4.56 20.60
C LEU A 241 -2.00 -3.41 20.13
N ALA A 242 -2.48 -2.56 19.21
CA ALA A 242 -1.73 -1.41 18.71
C ALA A 242 -1.50 -0.36 19.81
N GLU A 243 -2.49 -0.10 20.66
CA GLU A 243 -2.37 0.78 21.82
C GLU A 243 -1.38 0.22 22.85
N GLN A 244 -1.46 -1.07 23.18
CA GLN A 244 -0.52 -1.75 24.10
C GLN A 244 0.92 -1.72 23.58
N LEU A 245 1.12 -1.96 22.28
CA LEU A 245 2.44 -1.93 21.64
C LEU A 245 2.99 -0.50 21.51
N GLY A 246 2.11 0.50 21.53
CA GLY A 246 2.44 1.89 21.22
C GLY A 246 2.84 2.09 19.76
N SER A 247 2.28 1.26 18.85
CA SER A 247 2.54 1.34 17.42
C SER A 247 1.67 2.41 16.77
N THR A 248 2.25 3.59 16.64
CA THR A 248 1.54 4.82 16.23
C THR A 248 0.97 4.72 14.82
N LEU A 249 1.72 4.15 13.88
CA LEU A 249 1.29 4.06 12.48
C LEU A 249 0.25 2.94 12.26
N ASP A 250 0.42 1.80 12.94
CA ASP A 250 -0.57 0.73 12.86
C ASP A 250 -1.91 1.20 13.48
N LEU A 251 -1.87 1.95 14.59
CA LEU A 251 -3.07 2.58 15.14
C LEU A 251 -3.74 3.53 14.15
N ALA A 252 -2.97 4.34 13.43
CA ALA A 252 -3.51 5.24 12.41
C ALA A 252 -4.14 4.47 11.24
N GLU A 253 -3.51 3.39 10.78
CA GLU A 253 -4.02 2.52 9.72
C GLU A 253 -5.32 1.81 10.14
N LEU A 254 -5.37 1.26 11.36
CA LEU A 254 -6.58 0.65 11.91
C LEU A 254 -7.75 1.64 11.99
N LEU A 255 -7.47 2.87 12.46
CA LEU A 255 -8.48 3.93 12.51
C LEU A 255 -8.97 4.29 11.11
N ARG A 256 -8.07 4.33 10.10
CA ARG A 256 -8.43 4.55 8.70
C ARG A 256 -9.35 3.42 8.19
N THR A 257 -8.95 2.17 8.38
CA THR A 257 -9.74 1.01 7.96
C THR A 257 -11.13 1.00 8.62
N ARG A 258 -11.21 1.33 9.92
CA ARG A 258 -12.49 1.46 10.61
C ARG A 258 -13.33 2.61 10.11
N ALA A 259 -12.69 3.77 9.80
CA ALA A 259 -13.37 4.91 9.23
C ALA A 259 -13.97 4.61 7.86
N ASP A 260 -13.24 3.89 7.00
CA ASP A 260 -13.74 3.45 5.69
C ASP A 260 -14.94 2.51 5.84
N GLY A 261 -14.88 1.55 6.78
CA GLY A 261 -16.00 0.67 7.12
C GLY A 261 -17.23 1.43 7.63
N ARG A 262 -17.04 2.39 8.53
CA ARG A 262 -18.10 3.27 9.04
C ARG A 262 -18.71 4.13 7.93
N LEU A 263 -17.88 4.69 7.07
CA LEU A 263 -18.31 5.49 5.93
C LEU A 263 -19.18 4.65 4.97
N ALA A 264 -18.77 3.41 4.70
CA ALA A 264 -19.54 2.47 3.88
C ALA A 264 -20.88 2.11 4.54
N ALA A 265 -20.91 1.97 5.87
CA ALA A 265 -22.13 1.69 6.65
C ALA A 265 -23.03 2.93 6.85
N GLY A 266 -22.60 4.13 6.45
CA GLY A 266 -23.36 5.39 6.61
C GLY A 266 -23.15 6.10 7.94
N ASP A 267 -22.26 5.64 8.81
CA ASP A 267 -21.85 6.35 10.03
C ASP A 267 -20.85 7.46 9.69
N LEU A 268 -21.35 8.57 9.14
CA LEU A 268 -20.52 9.68 8.71
C LEU A 268 -19.82 10.39 9.88
N THR A 269 -20.49 10.47 11.04
CA THR A 269 -19.95 11.13 12.24
C THR A 269 -18.76 10.32 12.80
N GLY A 270 -18.93 9.02 13.03
CA GLY A 270 -17.86 8.17 13.52
C GLY A 270 -16.71 8.04 12.54
N ALA A 271 -17.00 8.04 11.23
CA ALA A 271 -15.96 8.06 10.19
C ALA A 271 -15.14 9.36 10.24
N ALA A 272 -15.79 10.52 10.37
CA ALA A 272 -15.12 11.82 10.46
C ALA A 272 -14.21 11.93 11.70
N GLU A 273 -14.64 11.40 12.84
CA GLU A 273 -13.86 11.34 14.08
C GLU A 273 -12.58 10.52 13.89
N ASP A 274 -12.72 9.32 13.32
CA ASP A 274 -11.58 8.43 13.06
C ASP A 274 -10.61 9.04 12.04
N PHE A 275 -11.06 9.57 10.91
CA PHE A 275 -10.20 10.27 9.95
C PHE A 275 -9.50 11.49 10.59
N GLY A 276 -10.20 12.21 11.48
CA GLY A 276 -9.61 13.28 12.27
C GLY A 276 -8.47 12.80 13.18
N ARG A 277 -8.62 11.63 13.81
CA ARG A 277 -7.58 10.99 14.62
C ARG A 277 -6.39 10.55 13.75
N VAL A 278 -6.64 9.91 12.60
CA VAL A 278 -5.61 9.50 11.64
C VAL A 278 -4.70 10.68 11.29
N ARG A 279 -5.27 11.83 10.92
CA ARG A 279 -4.47 13.03 10.58
C ARG A 279 -3.57 13.51 11.71
N ARG A 280 -4.09 13.48 12.96
CA ARG A 280 -3.32 13.93 14.14
C ARG A 280 -2.17 12.99 14.46
N ILE A 281 -2.32 11.70 14.19
CA ILE A 281 -1.34 10.66 14.49
C ILE A 281 -0.30 10.54 13.35
N ALA A 282 -0.77 10.40 12.11
CA ALA A 282 0.07 10.08 10.97
C ALA A 282 0.96 11.25 10.50
N GLY A 283 0.52 12.49 10.68
CA GLY A 283 1.29 13.67 10.28
C GLY A 283 2.67 13.75 10.97
N PRO A 284 2.74 13.81 12.29
CA PRO A 284 4.01 13.82 13.02
C PRO A 284 4.85 12.56 12.82
N ALA A 285 4.22 11.42 12.55
CA ALA A 285 4.89 10.15 12.31
C ALA A 285 5.51 10.00 10.91
N GLY A 286 5.34 11.00 10.02
CA GLY A 286 5.93 10.99 8.68
C GLY A 286 5.25 10.00 7.71
N ALA A 287 3.92 9.84 7.81
CA ALA A 287 3.10 9.01 6.94
C ALA A 287 2.12 9.88 6.12
N PRO A 288 2.60 10.62 5.11
CA PRO A 288 1.78 11.54 4.32
C PRO A 288 0.66 10.82 3.56
N GLU A 289 0.84 9.56 3.16
CA GLU A 289 -0.18 8.74 2.51
C GLU A 289 -1.40 8.47 3.41
N LEU A 290 -1.20 8.26 4.71
CA LEU A 290 -2.29 8.08 5.67
C LEU A 290 -3.04 9.41 5.91
N VAL A 291 -2.31 10.51 5.95
CA VAL A 291 -2.92 11.85 6.03
C VAL A 291 -3.75 12.13 4.78
N ALA A 292 -3.23 11.78 3.61
CA ALA A 292 -3.93 11.91 2.33
C ALA A 292 -5.20 11.04 2.29
N ALA A 293 -5.12 9.77 2.72
CA ALA A 293 -6.28 8.89 2.80
C ALA A 293 -7.38 9.45 3.72
N ALA A 294 -6.98 10.03 4.86
CA ALA A 294 -7.94 10.68 5.75
C ALA A 294 -8.57 11.95 5.14
N TYR A 295 -7.83 12.73 4.35
CA TYR A 295 -8.40 13.85 3.59
C TYR A 295 -9.37 13.35 2.51
N LEU A 296 -9.05 12.26 1.82
CA LEU A 296 -9.95 11.64 0.84
C LEU A 296 -11.27 11.20 1.49
N GLY A 297 -11.21 10.47 2.61
CA GLY A 297 -12.40 10.04 3.36
C GLY A 297 -13.25 11.21 3.85
N LEU A 298 -12.62 12.27 4.39
CA LEU A 298 -13.32 13.51 4.77
C LEU A 298 -13.91 14.25 3.55
N GLY A 299 -13.26 14.17 2.39
CA GLY A 299 -13.76 14.67 1.12
C GLY A 299 -15.04 13.95 0.68
N GLU A 300 -15.06 12.63 0.81
CA GLU A 300 -16.23 11.82 0.50
C GLU A 300 -17.40 12.10 1.47
N ILE A 301 -17.12 12.32 2.76
CA ILE A 301 -18.13 12.77 3.72
C ILE A 301 -18.71 14.12 3.28
N ALA A 302 -17.88 15.11 2.98
CA ALA A 302 -18.34 16.43 2.52
C ALA A 302 -19.18 16.34 1.24
N ARG A 303 -18.81 15.44 0.31
CA ARG A 303 -19.58 15.17 -0.91
C ARG A 303 -20.98 14.63 -0.59
N ARG A 304 -21.09 13.68 0.34
CA ARG A 304 -22.37 13.12 0.80
C ARG A 304 -23.22 14.13 1.56
N ASP A 305 -22.58 15.04 2.30
CA ASP A 305 -23.24 16.15 3.01
C ASP A 305 -23.71 17.27 2.06
N GLY A 306 -23.41 17.18 0.75
CA GLY A 306 -23.81 18.18 -0.24
C GLY A 306 -22.94 19.43 -0.27
N ASP A 307 -21.69 19.34 0.23
CA ASP A 307 -20.69 20.43 0.16
C ASP A 307 -19.58 20.09 -0.86
N PRO A 308 -19.82 20.27 -2.16
CA PRO A 308 -18.85 19.91 -3.20
C PRO A 308 -17.59 20.76 -3.17
N GLN A 309 -17.66 21.99 -2.68
CA GLN A 309 -16.50 22.88 -2.59
C GLN A 309 -15.52 22.40 -1.53
N ARG A 310 -16.02 22.04 -0.36
CA ARG A 310 -15.22 21.44 0.71
C ARG A 310 -14.66 20.08 0.28
N ALA A 311 -15.46 19.24 -0.38
CA ALA A 311 -15.02 17.95 -0.92
C ALA A 311 -13.84 18.13 -1.88
N ARG A 312 -13.93 19.07 -2.82
CA ARG A 312 -12.87 19.41 -3.77
C ARG A 312 -11.58 19.79 -3.04
N THR A 313 -11.66 20.76 -2.12
CA THR A 313 -10.48 21.23 -1.36
C THR A 313 -9.78 20.09 -0.61
N LEU A 314 -10.56 19.16 -0.02
CA LEU A 314 -10.02 18.02 0.72
C LEU A 314 -9.35 17.01 -0.22
N CYS A 315 -9.96 16.70 -1.36
CA CYS A 315 -9.38 15.79 -2.35
C CYS A 315 -8.12 16.38 -3.01
N GLU A 316 -8.07 17.67 -3.31
CA GLU A 316 -6.88 18.37 -3.81
C GLU A 316 -5.72 18.29 -2.80
N ARG A 317 -6.01 18.44 -1.50
CA ARG A 317 -5.03 18.24 -0.43
C ARG A 317 -4.53 16.80 -0.38
N ALA A 318 -5.41 15.80 -0.57
CA ALA A 318 -5.03 14.40 -0.63
C ALA A 318 -4.05 14.16 -1.78
N VAL A 319 -4.33 14.65 -2.99
CA VAL A 319 -3.45 14.55 -4.15
C VAL A 319 -2.09 15.19 -3.90
N ALA A 320 -2.07 16.40 -3.31
CA ALA A 320 -0.84 17.15 -3.05
C ALA A 320 0.08 16.49 -2.00
N LEU A 321 -0.47 15.71 -1.08
CA LEU A 321 0.29 15.01 -0.03
C LEU A 321 0.83 13.66 -0.48
N CYS A 322 0.30 13.07 -1.57
CA CYS A 322 0.72 11.76 -2.04
C CYS A 322 2.06 11.85 -2.79
N PRO A 323 3.15 11.33 -2.24
CA PRO A 323 4.39 11.19 -2.99
C PRO A 323 4.20 10.21 -4.16
N SER A 324 4.93 10.43 -5.26
CA SER A 324 4.95 9.48 -6.38
C SER A 324 5.92 8.33 -6.11
N GLY A 325 5.64 7.16 -6.69
CA GLY A 325 6.55 6.00 -6.66
C GLY A 325 6.36 5.04 -5.49
N TRP A 326 5.52 5.39 -4.52
CA TRP A 326 5.10 4.50 -3.43
C TRP A 326 3.68 4.00 -3.70
N PHE A 327 3.50 2.68 -3.82
CA PHE A 327 2.23 2.08 -4.23
C PHE A 327 1.04 2.54 -3.38
N GLY A 328 1.14 2.52 -2.05
CA GLY A 328 0.05 2.93 -1.17
C GLY A 328 -0.37 4.39 -1.35
N ALA A 329 0.58 5.30 -1.60
CA ALA A 329 0.29 6.70 -1.88
C ALA A 329 -0.34 6.88 -3.27
N ASP A 330 0.13 6.12 -4.27
CA ASP A 330 -0.44 6.17 -5.61
C ASP A 330 -1.91 5.71 -5.63
N VAL A 331 -2.27 4.67 -4.88
CA VAL A 331 -3.66 4.21 -4.72
C VAL A 331 -4.56 5.34 -4.20
N VAL A 332 -4.14 6.00 -3.11
CA VAL A 332 -4.90 7.13 -2.53
C VAL A 332 -5.02 8.29 -3.51
N ARG A 333 -3.93 8.63 -4.20
CA ARG A 333 -3.91 9.71 -5.20
C ARG A 333 -4.89 9.45 -6.33
N LEU A 334 -4.92 8.22 -6.85
CA LEU A 334 -5.81 7.85 -7.95
C LEU A 334 -7.29 7.84 -7.53
N ALA A 335 -7.59 7.37 -6.32
CA ALA A 335 -8.94 7.44 -5.77
C ALA A 335 -9.40 8.91 -5.58
N ALA A 336 -8.51 9.79 -5.11
CA ALA A 336 -8.80 11.23 -4.99
C ALA A 336 -9.05 11.89 -6.36
N LEU A 337 -8.31 11.50 -7.41
CA LEU A 337 -8.54 11.97 -8.77
C LEU A 337 -9.90 11.53 -9.32
N VAL A 338 -10.34 10.29 -9.03
CA VAL A 338 -11.71 9.86 -9.41
C VAL A 338 -12.76 10.74 -8.75
N THR A 339 -12.64 10.99 -7.44
CA THR A 339 -13.58 11.87 -6.71
C THR A 339 -13.58 13.29 -7.26
N LEU A 340 -12.40 13.84 -7.59
CA LEU A 340 -12.29 15.16 -8.25
C LEU A 340 -12.94 15.16 -9.62
N GLY A 341 -12.80 14.09 -10.40
CA GLY A 341 -13.50 13.93 -11.68
C GLY A 341 -15.02 13.95 -11.52
N GLN A 342 -15.55 13.20 -10.57
CA GLN A 342 -17.00 13.18 -10.25
C GLN A 342 -17.52 14.56 -9.78
N LEU A 343 -16.74 15.27 -8.95
CA LEU A 343 -17.08 16.62 -8.52
C LEU A 343 -17.06 17.61 -9.69
N ALA A 344 -16.13 17.51 -10.61
CA ALA A 344 -16.06 18.34 -11.80
C ALA A 344 -17.28 18.10 -12.73
N GLU A 345 -17.68 16.84 -12.93
CA GLU A 345 -18.93 16.51 -13.66
C GLU A 345 -20.16 17.12 -13.01
N ALA A 346 -20.30 16.96 -11.69
CA ALA A 346 -21.44 17.48 -10.94
C ALA A 346 -21.53 19.03 -10.99
N THR A 347 -20.40 19.71 -11.18
CA THR A 347 -20.32 21.19 -11.30
C THR A 347 -20.29 21.68 -12.75
N GLY A 348 -20.47 20.80 -13.74
CA GLY A 348 -20.57 21.18 -15.15
C GLY A 348 -19.23 21.48 -15.83
N ASP A 349 -18.11 20.92 -15.33
CA ASP A 349 -16.77 21.01 -15.95
C ASP A 349 -16.31 19.64 -16.49
N PRO A 350 -16.83 19.20 -17.64
CA PRO A 350 -16.49 17.89 -18.21
C PRO A 350 -15.04 17.82 -18.72
N ALA A 351 -14.41 18.97 -18.99
CA ALA A 351 -13.03 18.96 -19.47
C ALA A 351 -12.06 18.58 -18.33
N THR A 352 -12.21 19.18 -17.16
CA THR A 352 -11.45 18.84 -15.95
C THR A 352 -11.74 17.40 -15.50
N ALA A 353 -13.01 16.98 -15.52
CA ALA A 353 -13.39 15.61 -15.19
C ALA A 353 -12.65 14.58 -16.07
N ARG A 354 -12.67 14.79 -17.37
CA ARG A 354 -11.98 13.94 -18.36
C ARG A 354 -10.47 13.89 -18.12
N ALA A 355 -9.86 15.03 -17.78
CA ALA A 355 -8.43 15.09 -17.48
C ALA A 355 -8.07 14.24 -16.27
N HIS A 356 -8.85 14.30 -15.18
CA HIS A 356 -8.64 13.48 -13.99
C HIS A 356 -8.80 11.98 -14.27
N TYR A 357 -9.88 11.57 -14.95
CA TYR A 357 -10.10 10.16 -15.27
C TYR A 357 -8.99 9.58 -16.18
N ARG A 358 -8.49 10.37 -17.15
CA ARG A 358 -7.35 9.95 -17.98
C ARG A 358 -6.09 9.75 -17.17
N GLN A 359 -5.80 10.65 -16.24
CA GLN A 359 -4.66 10.49 -15.34
C GLN A 359 -4.72 9.18 -14.56
N VAL A 360 -5.91 8.77 -14.09
CA VAL A 360 -6.10 7.49 -13.40
C VAL A 360 -5.75 6.32 -14.31
N LEU A 361 -6.31 6.27 -15.52
CA LEU A 361 -6.14 5.13 -16.42
C LEU A 361 -4.74 5.06 -17.04
N THR A 362 -4.03 6.19 -17.17
CA THR A 362 -2.68 6.24 -17.75
C THR A 362 -1.56 6.08 -16.71
N ALA A 363 -1.85 6.24 -15.43
CA ALA A 363 -0.84 6.18 -14.36
C ALA A 363 -0.11 4.83 -14.24
N GLY A 364 -0.62 3.76 -14.83
CA GLY A 364 0.02 2.44 -14.86
C GLY A 364 0.03 1.70 -13.51
N VAL A 365 -0.14 2.40 -12.40
CA VAL A 365 -0.15 1.88 -11.04
C VAL A 365 -1.55 1.47 -10.60
N GLY A 366 -2.59 2.13 -11.13
CA GLY A 366 -4.00 1.92 -10.78
C GLY A 366 -4.61 0.60 -11.25
N VAL A 367 -3.85 -0.21 -11.94
CA VAL A 367 -4.32 -1.52 -12.48
C VAL A 367 -4.76 -2.49 -11.37
N TRP A 368 -4.32 -2.28 -10.13
CA TRP A 368 -4.65 -3.12 -8.99
C TRP A 368 -5.85 -2.62 -8.17
N ASP A 369 -6.21 -1.34 -8.29
CA ASP A 369 -7.43 -0.79 -7.69
C ASP A 369 -8.57 -0.84 -8.72
N VAL A 370 -9.15 -2.03 -8.83
CA VAL A 370 -10.22 -2.33 -9.79
C VAL A 370 -11.40 -1.36 -9.69
N PRO A 371 -11.93 -1.02 -8.50
CA PRO A 371 -12.98 -0.02 -8.37
C PRO A 371 -12.60 1.36 -8.94
N VAL A 372 -11.40 1.83 -8.67
CA VAL A 372 -10.91 3.14 -9.14
C VAL A 372 -10.78 3.17 -10.67
N VAL A 373 -10.21 2.10 -11.26
CA VAL A 373 -10.10 1.97 -12.74
C VAL A 373 -11.48 1.90 -13.38
N ALA A 374 -12.40 1.11 -12.82
CA ALA A 374 -13.77 0.98 -13.35
C ALA A 374 -14.52 2.31 -13.27
N ALA A 375 -14.42 3.04 -12.17
CA ALA A 375 -15.06 4.36 -12.00
C ALA A 375 -14.49 5.41 -12.98
N ALA A 376 -13.17 5.42 -13.19
CA ALA A 376 -12.57 6.33 -14.17
C ALA A 376 -12.99 6.00 -15.61
N ALA A 377 -13.09 4.71 -15.94
CA ALA A 377 -13.57 4.27 -17.24
C ALA A 377 -15.05 4.65 -17.47
N ASP A 378 -15.88 4.49 -16.44
CA ASP A 378 -17.29 4.89 -16.46
C ASP A 378 -17.44 6.39 -16.72
N GLY A 379 -16.68 7.21 -15.99
CA GLY A 379 -16.65 8.66 -16.14
C GLY A 379 -16.20 9.12 -17.53
N LEU A 380 -15.31 8.37 -18.22
CA LEU A 380 -14.92 8.66 -19.60
C LEU A 380 -15.96 8.14 -20.63
N ALA A 381 -16.61 7.02 -20.37
CA ALA A 381 -17.57 6.43 -21.27
C ALA A 381 -18.92 7.18 -21.27
N GLY A 382 -19.35 7.70 -20.12
CA GLY A 382 -20.62 8.41 -19.97
C GLY A 382 -20.80 9.58 -20.93
N PRO A 383 -19.82 10.49 -21.08
CA PRO A 383 -19.90 11.56 -22.09
C PRO A 383 -20.07 11.05 -23.53
N LEU A 384 -19.33 10.03 -23.93
CA LEU A 384 -19.46 9.45 -25.28
C LEU A 384 -20.88 8.92 -25.55
N LEU A 385 -21.48 8.28 -24.53
CA LEU A 385 -22.87 7.84 -24.63
C LEU A 385 -23.84 9.01 -24.80
N ARG A 386 -23.65 10.09 -24.01
CA ARG A 386 -24.50 11.30 -24.12
C ARG A 386 -24.33 12.02 -25.47
N ASP A 387 -23.13 11.98 -26.04
CA ASP A 387 -22.83 12.57 -27.35
C ASP A 387 -23.32 11.72 -28.54
N GLY A 388 -23.98 10.58 -28.26
CA GLY A 388 -24.58 9.70 -29.30
C GLY A 388 -23.59 8.74 -29.91
N ASP A 389 -22.45 8.45 -29.26
CA ASP A 389 -21.46 7.45 -29.71
C ASP A 389 -21.36 6.28 -28.71
N PRO A 390 -22.39 5.44 -28.61
CA PRO A 390 -22.44 4.31 -27.69
C PRO A 390 -21.43 3.20 -28.03
N GLU A 391 -21.03 3.04 -29.30
CA GLU A 391 -20.05 2.02 -29.70
C GLU A 391 -18.65 2.39 -29.16
N SER A 392 -18.24 3.65 -29.31
CA SER A 392 -16.96 4.12 -28.76
C SER A 392 -16.95 4.05 -27.24
N ALA A 393 -18.08 4.36 -26.56
CA ALA A 393 -18.21 4.21 -25.13
C ALA A 393 -18.01 2.74 -24.69
N ALA A 394 -18.67 1.80 -25.33
CA ALA A 394 -18.51 0.37 -25.03
C ALA A 394 -17.08 -0.12 -25.30
N ARG A 395 -16.46 0.33 -26.38
CA ARG A 395 -15.06 0.01 -26.72
C ARG A 395 -14.07 0.57 -25.68
N LEU A 396 -14.31 1.77 -25.15
CA LEU A 396 -13.50 2.37 -24.10
C LEU A 396 -13.59 1.58 -22.79
N LEU A 397 -14.78 1.14 -22.38
CA LEU A 397 -14.95 0.25 -21.23
C LEU A 397 -14.21 -1.09 -21.46
N GLY A 398 -14.24 -1.62 -22.68
CA GLY A 398 -13.43 -2.79 -23.06
C GLY A 398 -11.92 -2.52 -22.92
N ALA A 399 -11.44 -1.35 -23.37
CA ALA A 399 -10.02 -0.98 -23.19
C ALA A 399 -9.61 -0.90 -21.72
N ALA A 400 -10.48 -0.39 -20.85
CA ALA A 400 -10.24 -0.43 -19.41
C ALA A 400 -10.16 -1.88 -18.88
N ALA A 401 -10.98 -2.78 -19.41
CA ALA A 401 -10.88 -4.22 -19.07
C ALA A 401 -9.55 -4.82 -19.53
N ALA A 402 -9.01 -4.42 -20.69
CA ALA A 402 -7.69 -4.84 -21.13
C ALA A 402 -6.58 -4.37 -20.19
N LEU A 403 -6.73 -3.18 -19.56
CA LEU A 403 -5.81 -2.68 -18.55
C LEU A 403 -5.88 -3.48 -17.25
N LEU A 404 -7.03 -4.05 -16.93
CA LEU A 404 -7.26 -4.92 -15.76
C LEU A 404 -6.97 -6.41 -16.05
N ALA A 405 -6.50 -6.76 -17.24
CA ALA A 405 -6.19 -8.14 -17.59
C ALA A 405 -5.16 -8.72 -16.60
N GLY A 406 -5.46 -9.90 -16.07
CA GLY A 406 -4.63 -10.57 -15.05
C GLY A 406 -4.97 -10.24 -13.59
N THR A 407 -5.85 -9.26 -13.32
CA THR A 407 -6.24 -8.92 -11.91
C THR A 407 -7.37 -9.82 -11.38
N GLY A 408 -7.94 -10.72 -12.18
CA GLY A 408 -9.12 -11.51 -11.82
C GLY A 408 -10.45 -10.73 -11.84
N ALA A 409 -10.42 -9.44 -12.17
CA ALA A 409 -11.59 -8.56 -12.21
C ALA A 409 -11.66 -7.72 -13.49
N ALA A 410 -11.16 -8.28 -14.59
CA ALA A 410 -11.18 -7.63 -15.91
C ALA A 410 -12.60 -7.30 -16.41
N ASP A 411 -13.64 -7.92 -15.84
CA ASP A 411 -15.04 -7.68 -16.16
C ASP A 411 -15.67 -6.49 -15.37
N ALA A 412 -14.97 -5.89 -14.42
CA ALA A 412 -15.51 -4.78 -13.63
C ALA A 412 -16.01 -3.60 -14.48
N PRO A 413 -15.31 -3.13 -15.55
CA PRO A 413 -15.81 -2.09 -16.42
C PRO A 413 -17.12 -2.47 -17.16
N ALA A 414 -17.40 -3.75 -17.34
CA ALA A 414 -18.66 -4.23 -17.92
C ALA A 414 -19.86 -4.17 -16.97
N ARG A 415 -19.64 -3.88 -15.69
CA ARG A 415 -20.69 -3.80 -14.65
C ARG A 415 -20.98 -2.38 -14.19
N THR A 416 -20.36 -1.39 -14.79
CA THR A 416 -20.57 0.04 -14.44
C THR A 416 -21.98 0.50 -14.86
N PRO A 417 -22.50 1.57 -14.26
CA PRO A 417 -23.80 2.16 -14.65
C PRO A 417 -23.88 2.46 -16.15
N THR A 418 -22.82 3.06 -16.71
CA THR A 418 -22.76 3.33 -18.16
C THR A 418 -22.81 2.04 -18.99
N ALA A 419 -22.15 0.98 -18.54
CA ALA A 419 -22.21 -0.31 -19.23
C ALA A 419 -23.61 -0.93 -19.25
N VAL A 420 -24.39 -0.76 -18.19
CA VAL A 420 -25.80 -1.19 -18.12
C VAL A 420 -26.61 -0.42 -19.15
N THR A 421 -26.52 0.91 -19.14
CA THR A 421 -27.25 1.78 -20.08
C THR A 421 -26.84 1.51 -21.53
N LEU A 422 -25.57 1.21 -21.80
CA LEU A 422 -25.08 0.85 -23.14
C LEU A 422 -25.69 -0.46 -23.65
N ARG A 423 -25.92 -1.46 -22.79
CA ARG A 423 -26.62 -2.70 -23.19
C ARG A 423 -28.07 -2.44 -23.57
N GLU A 424 -28.73 -1.54 -22.84
CA GLU A 424 -30.11 -1.15 -23.18
C GLU A 424 -30.16 -0.41 -24.52
N HIS A 425 -29.19 0.45 -24.82
CA HIS A 425 -29.14 1.20 -26.10
C HIS A 425 -28.75 0.37 -27.31
N LEU A 426 -27.68 -0.41 -27.16
CA LEU A 426 -27.08 -1.17 -28.27
C LEU A 426 -27.70 -2.57 -28.44
N GLY A 427 -28.29 -3.10 -27.38
CA GLY A 427 -28.57 -4.52 -27.24
C GLY A 427 -27.32 -5.34 -26.89
N GLU A 428 -27.50 -6.47 -26.20
CA GLU A 428 -26.40 -7.28 -25.64
C GLU A 428 -25.35 -7.67 -26.68
N ARG A 429 -25.77 -8.07 -27.90
CA ARG A 429 -24.85 -8.53 -28.96
C ARG A 429 -23.94 -7.41 -29.49
N ALA A 430 -24.50 -6.22 -29.74
CA ALA A 430 -23.71 -5.10 -30.24
C ALA A 430 -22.78 -4.56 -29.16
N PHE A 431 -23.27 -4.43 -27.89
CA PHE A 431 -22.43 -4.08 -26.75
C PHE A 431 -21.26 -5.05 -26.60
N ALA A 432 -21.52 -6.37 -26.55
CA ALA A 432 -20.47 -7.37 -26.39
C ALA A 432 -19.42 -7.30 -27.52
N THR A 433 -19.86 -7.03 -28.75
CA THR A 433 -18.96 -6.88 -29.91
C THR A 433 -18.06 -5.65 -29.78
N ALA A 434 -18.61 -4.49 -29.41
CA ALA A 434 -17.88 -3.25 -29.28
C ALA A 434 -16.91 -3.33 -28.04
N TYR A 435 -17.40 -3.87 -26.92
CA TYR A 435 -16.62 -4.10 -25.73
C TYR A 435 -15.43 -5.04 -25.99
N ALA A 436 -15.65 -6.18 -26.65
CA ALA A 436 -14.61 -7.15 -27.00
C ALA A 436 -13.52 -6.54 -27.91
N ARG A 437 -13.86 -5.61 -28.79
CA ARG A 437 -12.87 -4.87 -29.59
C ARG A 437 -11.92 -4.05 -28.71
N GLY A 438 -12.40 -3.51 -27.60
CA GLY A 438 -11.56 -2.81 -26.61
C GLY A 438 -10.78 -3.79 -25.74
N ALA A 439 -11.44 -4.82 -25.20
CA ALA A 439 -10.87 -5.79 -24.26
C ALA A 439 -9.73 -6.65 -24.86
N ASN A 440 -9.74 -6.82 -26.18
CA ASN A 440 -8.70 -7.56 -26.91
C ASN A 440 -7.53 -6.67 -27.37
N LEU A 441 -7.50 -5.39 -27.00
CA LEU A 441 -6.39 -4.52 -27.38
C LEU A 441 -5.12 -4.89 -26.59
N PRO A 442 -3.94 -4.85 -27.22
CA PRO A 442 -2.67 -4.82 -26.49
C PRO A 442 -2.63 -3.62 -25.52
N ARG A 443 -2.03 -3.80 -24.35
CA ARG A 443 -2.00 -2.77 -23.27
C ARG A 443 -1.64 -1.36 -23.78
N GLN A 444 -0.62 -1.24 -24.64
CA GLN A 444 -0.22 0.06 -25.19
C GLN A 444 -1.33 0.71 -26.05
N ARG A 445 -2.07 -0.07 -26.84
CA ARG A 445 -3.20 0.44 -27.63
C ARG A 445 -4.42 0.75 -26.77
N ALA A 446 -4.65 -0.03 -25.70
CA ALA A 446 -5.70 0.28 -24.74
C ALA A 446 -5.41 1.63 -24.02
N LEU A 447 -4.18 1.88 -23.60
CA LEU A 447 -3.76 3.17 -23.05
C LEU A 447 -3.93 4.32 -24.04
N ALA A 448 -3.51 4.13 -25.29
CA ALA A 448 -3.68 5.16 -26.34
C ALA A 448 -5.15 5.51 -26.58
N LEU A 449 -6.03 4.50 -26.62
CA LEU A 449 -7.46 4.72 -26.76
C LEU A 449 -8.06 5.51 -25.59
N VAL A 450 -7.67 5.18 -24.37
CA VAL A 450 -8.10 5.87 -23.15
C VAL A 450 -7.60 7.32 -23.13
N ASP A 451 -6.36 7.56 -23.59
CA ASP A 451 -5.76 8.90 -23.67
C ASP A 451 -6.33 9.76 -24.83
N GLY A 452 -7.13 9.14 -25.70
CA GLY A 452 -7.75 9.83 -26.82
C GLY A 452 -6.82 10.04 -28.00
N ARG A 453 -5.82 9.16 -28.15
CA ARG A 453 -4.85 9.13 -29.26
C ARG A 453 -5.16 8.02 -30.26
#